data_62fc013673d18134a60a4462387c4649
#
_entry.id   62fc013673d18134a60a4462387c4649
#
_cell.length_a   1.000
_cell.length_b   1.000
_cell.length_c   1.000
_cell.angle_alpha   90.00
_cell.angle_beta   90.00
_cell.angle_gamma   90.00
#
_symmetry.space_group_name_H-M   'P 1'
#
loop_
_entity.id
_entity.type
_entity.pdbx_description
1 polymer ?
#
loop_
_entity_poly.entity_id
_entity_poly.type
_entity_poly.pdbx_seq_one_letter_code
_entity_poly.pdbx_strand_id
1 'polypeptide(L)'
;NYRKYFKVVRHCLEKEGTFLLHTIGVEESTTSTDPWVEKYIFPNGMMPSSRQITGAIEGLFKIDDWHNFGPHYDKTIMCWHKNFTKHYQSLKHNYDERFFRMWTYWLLLSAASFRSRSNHLWQILLSQPGSNNLTSAFR
;
A
#
# COMPACT_ATOMS: atom_id res chain seq x y z
N ASN A 1 8.77 10.48 6.32
CA ASN A 1 9.95 10.68 5.46
C ASN A 1 10.41 9.32 4.91
N TYR A 2 10.09 9.03 3.66
CA TYR A 2 10.39 7.75 2.99
C TYR A 2 11.88 7.41 2.98
N ARG A 3 12.78 8.39 2.72
CA ARG A 3 14.21 8.13 2.71
C ARG A 3 14.76 7.70 4.07
N LYS A 4 14.23 8.27 5.18
CA LYS A 4 14.61 7.82 6.53
C LYS A 4 14.19 6.38 6.77
N TYR A 5 12.98 6.00 6.35
CA TYR A 5 12.48 4.63 6.40
C TYR A 5 13.43 3.67 5.66
N PHE A 6 13.77 3.95 4.40
CA PHE A 6 14.65 3.08 3.62
C PHE A 6 16.09 3.00 4.16
N LYS A 7 16.60 4.08 4.81
CA LYS A 7 17.89 4.00 5.52
C LYS A 7 17.84 3.01 6.69
N VAL A 8 16.74 2.99 7.45
CA VAL A 8 16.56 2.03 8.54
C VAL A 8 16.45 0.60 7.98
N VAL A 9 15.64 0.39 6.96
CA VAL A 9 15.52 -0.94 6.30
C VAL A 9 16.90 -1.43 5.84
N ARG A 10 17.68 -0.58 5.16
CA ARG A 10 19.04 -0.93 4.72
C ARG A 10 19.95 -1.32 5.87
N HIS A 11 19.84 -0.63 7.00
CA HIS A 11 20.67 -0.93 8.18
C HIS A 11 20.32 -2.30 8.79
N CYS A 12 19.05 -2.69 8.73
CA CYS A 12 18.57 -3.96 9.27
C CYS A 12 18.74 -5.14 8.30
N LEU A 13 19.03 -4.87 7.04
CA LEU A 13 19.14 -5.90 6.00
C LEU A 13 20.59 -6.42 5.91
N GLU A 14 20.75 -7.75 5.86
CA GLU A 14 22.04 -8.36 5.59
C GLU A 14 22.55 -8.00 4.19
N LYS A 15 23.87 -8.12 3.95
CA LYS A 15 24.51 -7.71 2.70
C LYS A 15 23.88 -8.33 1.45
N GLU A 16 23.56 -9.63 1.52
CA GLU A 16 22.92 -10.38 0.42
C GLU A 16 21.40 -10.49 0.61
N GLY A 17 20.85 -9.76 1.60
CA GLY A 17 19.42 -9.77 1.88
C GLY A 17 18.61 -9.02 0.81
N THR A 18 17.35 -9.44 0.64
CA THR A 18 16.36 -8.77 -0.19
C THR A 18 15.24 -8.19 0.68
N PHE A 19 14.67 -7.08 0.23
CA PHE A 19 13.53 -6.44 0.89
C PHE A 19 12.36 -6.33 -0.08
N LEU A 20 11.22 -6.92 0.29
CA LEU A 20 9.98 -6.78 -0.45
C LEU A 20 9.15 -5.65 0.16
N LEU A 21 9.04 -4.54 -0.55
CA LEU A 21 8.12 -3.47 -0.20
C LEU A 21 6.74 -3.78 -0.79
N HIS A 22 5.74 -3.94 0.09
CA HIS A 22 4.34 -4.04 -0.31
C HIS A 22 3.62 -2.76 0.12
N THR A 23 3.14 -1.98 -0.83
CA THR A 23 2.52 -0.68 -0.53
C THR A 23 1.44 -0.29 -1.54
N ILE A 24 0.44 0.42 -1.07
CA ILE A 24 -0.46 1.17 -1.96
C ILE A 24 0.32 2.37 -2.50
N GLY A 25 0.06 2.74 -3.74
CA GLY A 25 0.65 3.90 -4.38
C GLY A 25 -0.33 4.66 -5.24
N VAL A 26 0.06 5.87 -5.63
CA VAL A 26 -0.72 6.79 -6.48
C VAL A 26 0.11 7.30 -7.65
N GLU A 27 -0.56 7.79 -8.69
CA GLU A 27 0.11 8.34 -9.89
C GLU A 27 0.91 9.59 -9.57
N GLU A 28 0.33 10.54 -8.83
CA GLU A 28 0.93 11.84 -8.59
C GLU A 28 1.50 11.95 -7.18
N SER A 29 2.63 12.68 -7.07
CA SER A 29 3.25 12.94 -5.77
C SER A 29 2.42 13.91 -4.97
N THR A 30 1.98 13.49 -3.79
CA THR A 30 1.27 14.34 -2.83
C THR A 30 2.01 14.39 -1.50
N THR A 31 1.70 15.39 -0.69
CA THR A 31 2.19 15.56 0.68
C THR A 31 1.05 15.50 1.71
N SER A 32 -0.16 15.24 1.24
CA SER A 32 -1.37 15.12 2.06
C SER A 32 -2.23 13.98 1.53
N THR A 33 -3.15 13.52 2.34
CA THR A 33 -4.19 12.59 1.91
C THR A 33 -5.55 13.30 1.86
N ASP A 34 -6.57 12.62 1.35
CA ASP A 34 -7.94 13.13 1.36
C ASP A 34 -8.37 13.47 2.79
N PRO A 35 -8.96 14.65 3.06
CA PRO A 35 -9.31 15.10 4.41
C PRO A 35 -10.30 14.17 5.14
N TRP A 36 -11.21 13.52 4.40
CA TRP A 36 -12.14 12.57 5.00
C TRP A 36 -11.41 11.27 5.40
N VAL A 37 -10.52 10.77 4.53
CA VAL A 37 -9.70 9.58 4.81
C VAL A 37 -8.76 9.85 5.98
N GLU A 38 -8.13 11.02 6.03
CA GLU A 38 -7.27 11.41 7.14
C GLU A 38 -8.02 11.45 8.46
N LYS A 39 -9.24 12.03 8.46
CA LYS A 39 -10.03 12.18 9.68
C LYS A 39 -10.59 10.86 10.21
N TYR A 40 -11.05 9.97 9.35
CA TYR A 40 -11.88 8.83 9.77
C TYR A 40 -11.22 7.46 9.62
N ILE A 41 -10.20 7.32 8.77
CA ILE A 41 -9.64 6.02 8.40
C ILE A 41 -8.15 5.93 8.76
N PHE A 42 -7.32 6.82 8.21
CA PHE A 42 -5.86 6.78 8.34
C PHE A 42 -5.30 8.16 8.73
N PRO A 43 -5.39 8.55 10.00
CA PRO A 43 -4.76 9.78 10.46
C PRO A 43 -3.25 9.80 10.13
N ASN A 44 -2.77 10.89 9.53
CA ASN A 44 -1.40 11.06 9.04
C ASN A 44 -0.98 10.04 7.97
N GLY A 45 -1.93 9.35 7.35
CA GLY A 45 -1.68 8.43 6.24
C GLY A 45 -1.26 9.20 4.98
N MET A 46 -0.32 8.62 4.22
CA MET A 46 0.07 9.17 2.92
C MET A 46 0.50 8.03 2.00
N MET A 47 -0.04 8.03 0.79
CA MET A 47 0.32 7.06 -0.24
C MET A 47 1.44 7.64 -1.11
N PRO A 48 2.55 6.91 -1.33
CA PRO A 48 3.63 7.37 -2.18
C PRO A 48 3.29 7.28 -3.67
N SER A 49 3.88 8.17 -4.47
CA SER A 49 4.00 7.95 -5.91
C SER A 49 5.27 7.14 -6.24
N SER A 50 5.33 6.60 -7.46
CA SER A 50 6.54 5.93 -7.97
C SER A 50 7.77 6.83 -7.89
N ARG A 51 7.63 8.12 -8.24
CA ARG A 51 8.69 9.13 -8.13
C ARG A 51 9.20 9.31 -6.69
N GLN A 52 8.28 9.31 -5.72
CA GLN A 52 8.66 9.45 -4.30
C GLN A 52 9.41 8.21 -3.78
N ILE A 53 9.01 7.01 -4.21
CA ILE A 53 9.71 5.76 -3.85
C ILE A 53 11.09 5.74 -4.49
N THR A 54 11.18 5.92 -5.81
CA THR A 54 12.46 5.85 -6.54
C THR A 54 13.46 6.89 -6.05
N GLY A 55 13.01 8.13 -5.81
CA GLY A 55 13.87 9.16 -5.23
C GLY A 55 14.31 8.86 -3.78
N ALA A 56 13.46 8.16 -3.02
CA ALA A 56 13.79 7.80 -1.64
C ALA A 56 14.82 6.66 -1.55
N ILE A 57 14.82 5.73 -2.51
CA ILE A 57 15.74 4.57 -2.54
C ILE A 57 17.03 4.83 -3.33
N GLU A 58 17.12 5.94 -4.05
CA GLU A 58 18.30 6.29 -4.86
C GLU A 58 19.60 6.18 -4.06
N GLY A 59 20.57 5.39 -4.56
CA GLY A 59 21.84 5.12 -3.88
C GLY A 59 21.76 4.24 -2.63
N LEU A 60 20.54 3.81 -2.21
CA LEU A 60 20.32 2.91 -1.08
C LEU A 60 20.03 1.49 -1.55
N PHE A 61 19.23 1.33 -2.61
CA PHE A 61 18.76 0.05 -3.12
C PHE A 61 18.77 0.02 -4.65
N LYS A 62 18.85 -1.20 -5.20
CA LYS A 62 18.49 -1.53 -6.58
C LYS A 62 17.05 -2.04 -6.59
N ILE A 63 16.32 -1.77 -7.67
CA ILE A 63 15.02 -2.38 -7.93
C ILE A 63 15.28 -3.63 -8.76
N ASP A 64 14.96 -4.80 -8.21
CA ASP A 64 15.11 -6.08 -8.90
C ASP A 64 13.81 -6.49 -9.61
N ASP A 65 12.64 -6.15 -9.03
CA ASP A 65 11.33 -6.31 -9.65
C ASP A 65 10.32 -5.27 -9.13
N TRP A 66 9.33 -4.93 -9.96
CA TRP A 66 8.21 -4.05 -9.60
C TRP A 66 6.92 -4.58 -10.22
N HIS A 67 6.04 -5.12 -9.38
CA HIS A 67 4.78 -5.67 -9.81
C HIS A 67 3.60 -4.84 -9.27
N ASN A 68 2.59 -4.58 -10.13
CA ASN A 68 1.38 -3.85 -9.77
C ASN A 68 0.17 -4.80 -9.71
N PHE A 69 -0.32 -5.03 -8.50
CA PHE A 69 -1.49 -5.88 -8.21
C PHE A 69 -2.80 -5.11 -8.05
N GLY A 70 -2.83 -3.82 -8.37
CA GLY A 70 -4.01 -2.96 -8.18
C GLY A 70 -5.32 -3.58 -8.65
N PRO A 71 -5.41 -4.13 -9.90
CA PRO A 71 -6.65 -4.75 -10.41
C PRO A 71 -7.13 -5.98 -9.61
N HIS A 72 -6.22 -6.69 -8.96
CA HIS A 72 -6.57 -7.82 -8.09
C HIS A 72 -7.08 -7.35 -6.73
N TYR A 73 -6.61 -6.21 -6.25
CA TYR A 73 -6.97 -5.70 -4.94
C TYR A 73 -8.41 -5.17 -4.87
N ASP A 74 -8.96 -4.67 -5.98
CA ASP A 74 -10.40 -4.41 -6.11
C ASP A 74 -11.24 -5.63 -5.68
N LYS A 75 -10.91 -6.82 -6.20
CA LYS A 75 -11.61 -8.06 -5.86
C LYS A 75 -11.49 -8.40 -4.37
N THR A 76 -10.31 -8.19 -3.79
CA THR A 76 -10.06 -8.40 -2.36
C THR A 76 -10.93 -7.49 -1.51
N ILE A 77 -10.97 -6.19 -1.83
CA ILE A 77 -11.78 -5.22 -1.10
C ILE A 77 -13.29 -5.53 -1.22
N MET A 78 -13.74 -5.94 -2.39
CA MET A 78 -15.15 -6.35 -2.58
C MET A 78 -15.49 -7.60 -1.75
N CYS A 79 -14.56 -8.54 -1.57
CA CYS A 79 -14.74 -9.67 -0.65
C CYS A 79 -14.82 -9.18 0.81
N TRP A 80 -13.99 -8.23 1.21
CA TRP A 80 -14.07 -7.63 2.55
C TRP A 80 -15.40 -6.92 2.78
N HIS A 81 -15.88 -6.15 1.80
CA HIS A 81 -17.19 -5.50 1.86
C HIS A 81 -18.32 -6.52 2.05
N LYS A 82 -18.33 -7.60 1.25
CA LYS A 82 -19.31 -8.67 1.37
C LYS A 82 -19.28 -9.33 2.76
N ASN A 83 -18.10 -9.65 3.27
CA ASN A 83 -17.93 -10.25 4.59
C ASN A 83 -18.39 -9.31 5.71
N PHE A 84 -18.00 -8.03 5.64
CA PHE A 84 -18.41 -7.01 6.61
C PHE A 84 -19.93 -6.87 6.65
N THR A 85 -20.57 -6.70 5.50
CA THR A 85 -22.04 -6.57 5.40
C THR A 85 -22.75 -7.80 5.95
N LYS A 86 -22.29 -8.99 5.61
CA LYS A 86 -22.85 -10.26 6.09
C LYS A 86 -22.79 -10.39 7.60
N HIS A 87 -21.69 -9.99 8.23
CA HIS A 87 -21.44 -10.19 9.66
C HIS A 87 -21.73 -8.96 10.53
N TYR A 88 -22.15 -7.84 9.95
CA TYR A 88 -22.37 -6.61 10.70
C TYR A 88 -23.37 -6.77 11.86
N GLN A 89 -24.39 -7.62 11.72
CA GLN A 89 -25.38 -7.83 12.79
C GLN A 89 -24.73 -8.33 14.09
N SER A 90 -23.67 -9.15 14.01
CA SER A 90 -22.93 -9.62 15.18
C SER A 90 -22.00 -8.54 15.77
N LEU A 91 -21.74 -7.46 15.05
CA LEU A 91 -20.87 -6.36 15.47
C LEU A 91 -21.63 -5.14 16.03
N LYS A 92 -22.96 -5.11 15.89
CA LYS A 92 -23.80 -3.95 16.25
C LYS A 92 -23.66 -3.50 17.70
N HIS A 93 -23.32 -4.38 18.60
CA HIS A 93 -23.14 -4.03 20.02
C HIS A 93 -21.88 -3.19 20.27
N ASN A 94 -20.86 -3.23 19.36
CA ASN A 94 -19.65 -2.46 19.45
C ASN A 94 -19.57 -1.29 18.45
N TYR A 95 -20.34 -1.37 17.37
CA TYR A 95 -20.25 -0.43 16.24
C TYR A 95 -21.65 -0.01 15.81
N ASP A 96 -21.92 1.29 15.83
CA ASP A 96 -23.20 1.87 15.48
C ASP A 96 -23.46 1.93 13.96
N GLU A 97 -24.66 2.35 13.58
CA GLU A 97 -25.06 2.52 12.19
C GLU A 97 -24.21 3.55 11.42
N ARG A 98 -23.67 4.55 12.12
CA ARG A 98 -22.77 5.55 11.54
C ARG A 98 -21.46 4.88 11.12
N PHE A 99 -20.90 4.01 11.95
CA PHE A 99 -19.71 3.23 11.61
C PHE A 99 -19.97 2.32 10.42
N PHE A 100 -21.14 1.66 10.36
CA PHE A 100 -21.51 0.80 9.24
C PHE A 100 -21.48 1.57 7.91
N ARG A 101 -22.12 2.74 7.85
CA ARG A 101 -22.14 3.58 6.64
C ARG A 101 -20.75 4.08 6.28
N MET A 102 -19.97 4.54 7.27
CA MET A 102 -18.61 5.04 7.08
C MET A 102 -17.70 3.95 6.50
N TRP A 103 -17.72 2.76 7.09
CA TRP A 103 -16.87 1.65 6.67
C TRP A 103 -17.27 1.08 5.31
N THR A 104 -18.58 0.97 5.05
CA THR A 104 -19.12 0.61 3.74
C THR A 104 -18.67 1.59 2.67
N TYR A 105 -18.81 2.89 2.92
CA TYR A 105 -18.36 3.93 2.01
C TYR A 105 -16.86 3.81 1.71
N TRP A 106 -16.05 3.65 2.75
CA TRP A 106 -14.60 3.48 2.61
C TRP A 106 -14.23 2.27 1.73
N LEU A 107 -14.83 1.11 1.98
CA LEU A 107 -14.53 -0.09 1.21
C LEU A 107 -14.93 0.07 -0.26
N LEU A 108 -16.10 0.62 -0.55
CA LEU A 108 -16.56 0.84 -1.92
C LEU A 108 -15.73 1.91 -2.65
N LEU A 109 -15.38 3.01 -1.97
CA LEU A 109 -14.49 4.04 -2.52
C LEU A 109 -13.11 3.45 -2.86
N SER A 110 -12.55 2.66 -1.96
CA SER A 110 -11.26 1.98 -2.18
C SER A 110 -11.33 1.01 -3.36
N ALA A 111 -12.36 0.17 -3.45
CA ALA A 111 -12.55 -0.73 -4.58
C ALA A 111 -12.66 0.03 -5.90
N ALA A 112 -13.40 1.15 -5.92
CA ALA A 112 -13.53 2.00 -7.09
C ALA A 112 -12.19 2.62 -7.52
N SER A 113 -11.36 3.07 -6.56
CA SER A 113 -10.03 3.64 -6.83
C SER A 113 -9.06 2.64 -7.47
N PHE A 114 -9.09 1.36 -7.04
CA PHE A 114 -8.29 0.32 -7.69
C PHE A 114 -8.86 -0.12 -9.03
N ARG A 115 -10.19 -0.14 -9.18
CA ARG A 115 -10.88 -0.47 -10.44
C ARG A 115 -10.63 0.59 -11.51
N SER A 116 -10.68 1.86 -11.15
CA SER A 116 -10.36 2.98 -12.04
C SER A 116 -8.86 3.14 -12.31
N ARG A 117 -8.00 2.38 -11.59
CA ARG A 117 -6.54 2.46 -11.64
C ARG A 117 -5.94 3.78 -11.15
N SER A 118 -6.69 4.57 -10.41
CA SER A 118 -6.15 5.76 -9.73
C SER A 118 -5.27 5.40 -8.52
N ASN A 119 -5.54 4.22 -7.92
CA ASN A 119 -4.66 3.62 -6.92
C ASN A 119 -3.97 2.37 -7.47
N HIS A 120 -2.75 2.15 -7.01
CA HIS A 120 -1.93 0.98 -7.31
C HIS A 120 -1.68 0.17 -6.05
N LEU A 121 -1.40 -1.11 -6.22
CA LEU A 121 -0.84 -1.96 -5.17
C LEU A 121 0.46 -2.53 -5.69
N TRP A 122 1.58 -2.07 -5.13
CA TRP A 122 2.90 -2.47 -5.59
C TRP A 122 3.55 -3.48 -4.65
N GLN A 123 4.21 -4.45 -5.28
CA GLN A 123 5.25 -5.26 -4.67
C GLN A 123 6.55 -4.93 -5.38
N ILE A 124 7.51 -4.38 -4.62
CA ILE A 124 8.78 -3.91 -5.15
C ILE A 124 9.88 -4.70 -4.46
N LEU A 125 10.60 -5.52 -5.22
CA LEU A 125 11.73 -6.26 -4.71
C LEU A 125 12.99 -5.40 -4.80
N LEU A 126 13.65 -5.24 -3.67
CA LEU A 126 14.82 -4.37 -3.51
C LEU A 126 16.00 -5.17 -2.96
N SER A 127 17.20 -4.92 -3.50
CA SER A 127 18.47 -5.44 -2.97
C SER A 127 19.46 -4.31 -2.72
N GLN A 128 20.49 -4.57 -1.92
CA GLN A 128 21.56 -3.58 -1.69
C GLN A 128 22.46 -3.45 -2.95
N PRO A 129 22.99 -2.25 -3.24
CA PRO A 129 24.03 -2.09 -4.27
C PRO A 129 25.23 -2.98 -3.97
N GLY A 130 25.69 -3.73 -4.98
CA GLY A 130 26.79 -4.70 -4.83
C GLY A 130 26.38 -6.06 -4.31
N SER A 131 25.11 -6.31 -4.01
CA SER A 131 24.61 -7.66 -3.78
C SER A 131 24.69 -8.48 -5.07
N ASN A 132 25.21 -9.71 -4.96
CA ASN A 132 25.26 -10.70 -6.04
C ASN A 132 24.05 -11.65 -6.00
N ASN A 133 23.09 -11.40 -5.11
CA ASN A 133 21.89 -12.20 -5.04
C ASN A 133 21.05 -11.98 -6.31
N LEU A 134 21.17 -12.92 -7.25
CA LEU A 134 20.37 -12.98 -8.46
C LEU A 134 18.99 -13.54 -8.09
N THR A 135 18.18 -12.74 -7.43
CA THR A 135 16.78 -13.07 -7.28
C THR A 135 16.12 -12.88 -8.65
N SER A 136 16.11 -13.96 -9.46
CA SER A 136 15.26 -13.96 -10.64
C SER A 136 13.80 -13.90 -10.15
N ALA A 137 13.15 -12.76 -10.36
CA ALA A 137 11.71 -12.69 -10.23
C ALA A 137 11.12 -13.58 -11.33
N PHE A 138 10.76 -14.81 -10.99
CA PHE A 138 10.00 -15.66 -11.90
C PHE A 138 8.58 -15.06 -12.00
N ARG A 139 8.22 -14.63 -13.17
CA ARG A 139 6.86 -14.26 -13.56
C ARG A 139 6.21 -15.39 -14.30
#